data_8352cff777607c634a686f8f406b60be
#
_entry.id   8352cff777607c634a686f8f406b60be
#
_cell.length_a   1.000
_cell.length_b   1.000
_cell.length_c   1.000
_cell.angle_alpha   90.00
_cell.angle_beta   90.00
_cell.angle_gamma   90.00
#
_symmetry.space_group_name_H-M   'P 1'
#
loop_
_entity.id
_entity.type
_entity.pdbx_description
1 polymer ?
#
loop_
_entity_poly.entity_id
_entity_poly.type
_entity_poly.pdbx_seq_one_letter_code
_entity_poly.pdbx_strand_id
1 'polypeptide(L)'
;MEDESRYDHITQGEIINMAKKSKQMRAALEKIDSTKAYSVEEAVALAQETNFAKFDATVEVSYNLNIDVKKADQQIRGAMVLPNGTGKTARVLVFARGAKAEEAKAAGADFVGEDDLVAKINDGWLDFDVVIATPDMMALVGRLGRVLGPRNLMPNPKTGTVTMDVAKAVEESKGGKITYRADKAGNVQAIIGKVSFETEKLVENFKAFNDAIQKAKPATAKGTYITNLSITTTQGAGIKVDPNSL
;
A
#
# COMPACT_ATOMS: atom_id res chain seq x y z
N MET A 1 -6.08 -25.79 -31.27
CA MET A 1 -6.60 -26.96 -30.50
C MET A 1 -5.39 -27.67 -29.95
N GLU A 2 -4.80 -27.17 -28.91
CA GLU A 2 -3.73 -27.81 -28.11
C GLU A 2 -3.29 -26.78 -27.07
N ASP A 3 -3.95 -26.76 -25.92
CA ASP A 3 -3.37 -26.38 -24.61
C ASP A 3 -4.38 -26.36 -23.44
N GLU A 4 -5.47 -27.10 -23.51
CA GLU A 4 -6.39 -27.28 -22.36
C GLU A 4 -6.04 -28.49 -21.46
N SER A 5 -5.02 -29.30 -21.80
CA SER A 5 -4.73 -30.56 -21.07
C SER A 5 -3.71 -30.41 -19.92
N ARG A 6 -3.27 -29.21 -19.58
CA ARG A 6 -2.19 -29.02 -18.57
C ARG A 6 -2.68 -28.80 -17.14
N TYR A 7 -3.99 -28.66 -16.92
CA TYR A 7 -4.54 -28.41 -15.58
C TYR A 7 -5.29 -29.60 -14.95
N ASP A 8 -5.49 -30.70 -15.67
CA ASP A 8 -6.32 -31.79 -15.19
C ASP A 8 -5.58 -32.91 -14.42
N HIS A 9 -4.29 -32.71 -14.09
CA HIS A 9 -3.51 -33.73 -13.37
C HIS A 9 -3.01 -33.31 -11.99
N ILE A 10 -3.72 -32.40 -11.31
CA ILE A 10 -3.52 -32.26 -9.85
C ILE A 10 -4.30 -33.42 -9.20
N THR A 11 -3.65 -34.55 -9.08
CA THR A 11 -4.21 -35.70 -8.39
C THR A 11 -4.50 -35.37 -6.93
N GLN A 12 -5.61 -35.89 -6.40
CA GLN A 12 -6.03 -35.68 -4.99
C GLN A 12 -4.92 -35.96 -3.95
N GLY A 13 -3.84 -36.63 -4.33
CA GLY A 13 -2.68 -36.88 -3.47
C GLY A 13 -1.74 -35.72 -3.26
N GLU A 14 -1.66 -34.73 -4.18
CA GLU A 14 -0.78 -33.55 -4.04
C GLU A 14 -1.37 -32.46 -3.15
N ILE A 15 -2.70 -32.45 -2.96
CA ILE A 15 -3.40 -31.52 -2.06
C ILE A 15 -3.10 -31.83 -0.58
N ILE A 16 -2.64 -33.06 -0.26
CA ILE A 16 -2.40 -33.50 1.12
C ILE A 16 -1.16 -32.84 1.76
N ASN A 17 -0.27 -32.25 0.97
CA ASN A 17 0.98 -31.65 1.47
C ASN A 17 0.90 -30.14 1.71
N MET A 18 -0.26 -29.51 1.56
CA MET A 18 -0.42 -28.11 1.93
C MET A 18 -0.37 -27.96 3.46
N ALA A 19 0.45 -27.03 3.95
CA ALA A 19 0.56 -26.74 5.38
C ALA A 19 -0.83 -26.47 5.98
N LYS A 20 -1.19 -27.17 7.06
CA LYS A 20 -2.48 -26.98 7.73
C LYS A 20 -2.58 -25.57 8.29
N LYS A 21 -3.69 -24.88 8.01
CA LYS A 21 -3.99 -23.57 8.60
C LYS A 21 -3.95 -23.66 10.14
N SER A 22 -3.46 -22.62 10.78
CA SER A 22 -3.43 -22.55 12.26
C SER A 22 -4.82 -22.69 12.85
N LYS A 23 -4.93 -23.07 14.14
CA LYS A 23 -6.22 -23.15 14.84
C LYS A 23 -6.96 -21.82 14.82
N GLN A 24 -6.23 -20.71 15.05
CA GLN A 24 -6.79 -19.35 15.02
C GLN A 24 -7.31 -18.97 13.65
N MET A 25 -6.55 -19.24 12.58
CA MET A 25 -6.99 -18.98 11.21
C MET A 25 -8.23 -19.80 10.83
N ARG A 26 -8.34 -21.06 11.32
CA ARG A 26 -9.55 -21.87 11.07
C ARG A 26 -10.77 -21.29 11.78
N ALA A 27 -10.63 -20.90 13.04
CA ALA A 27 -11.71 -20.25 13.80
C ALA A 27 -12.13 -18.91 13.17
N ALA A 28 -11.19 -18.12 12.63
CA ALA A 28 -11.50 -16.90 11.91
C ALA A 28 -12.28 -17.20 10.60
N LEU A 29 -11.85 -18.22 9.85
CA LEU A 29 -12.51 -18.61 8.59
C LEU A 29 -13.91 -19.22 8.80
N GLU A 30 -14.19 -19.83 9.94
CA GLU A 30 -15.54 -20.33 10.31
C GLU A 30 -16.56 -19.20 10.46
N LYS A 31 -16.10 -17.98 10.81
CA LYS A 31 -16.94 -16.78 10.93
C LYS A 31 -17.17 -16.09 9.58
N ILE A 32 -16.40 -16.40 8.56
CA ILE A 32 -16.41 -15.74 7.27
C ILE A 32 -17.02 -16.67 6.23
N ASP A 33 -18.14 -16.27 5.65
CA ASP A 33 -18.69 -16.97 4.49
C ASP A 33 -17.92 -16.55 3.22
N SER A 34 -17.10 -17.44 2.68
CA SER A 34 -16.28 -17.19 1.49
C SER A 34 -17.10 -17.01 0.20
N THR A 35 -18.36 -17.41 0.20
CA THR A 35 -19.28 -17.28 -0.95
C THR A 35 -19.97 -15.93 -1.00
N LYS A 36 -20.10 -15.26 0.15
CA LYS A 36 -20.76 -13.96 0.29
C LYS A 36 -19.77 -12.83 -0.02
N ALA A 37 -20.23 -11.81 -0.76
CA ALA A 37 -19.59 -10.52 -0.83
C ALA A 37 -20.27 -9.61 0.22
N TYR A 38 -19.48 -9.02 1.12
CA TYR A 38 -19.94 -8.21 2.22
C TYR A 38 -20.00 -6.72 1.84
N SER A 39 -20.81 -5.93 2.52
CA SER A 39 -20.69 -4.48 2.46
C SER A 39 -19.36 -4.02 3.09
N VAL A 40 -18.94 -2.79 2.81
CA VAL A 40 -17.67 -2.25 3.36
C VAL A 40 -17.70 -2.24 4.89
N GLU A 41 -18.81 -1.79 5.46
CA GLU A 41 -18.97 -1.67 6.92
C GLU A 41 -18.96 -3.05 7.60
N GLU A 42 -19.70 -4.02 7.05
CA GLU A 42 -19.68 -5.41 7.52
C GLU A 42 -18.27 -6.02 7.39
N ALA A 43 -17.59 -5.80 6.27
CA ALA A 43 -16.27 -6.37 6.03
C ALA A 43 -15.21 -5.81 6.98
N VAL A 44 -15.23 -4.51 7.26
CA VAL A 44 -14.32 -3.87 8.21
C VAL A 44 -14.59 -4.37 9.63
N ALA A 45 -15.85 -4.41 10.06
CA ALA A 45 -16.23 -4.92 11.37
C ALA A 45 -15.80 -6.39 11.54
N LEU A 46 -16.04 -7.22 10.52
CA LEU A 46 -15.67 -8.63 10.52
C LEU A 46 -14.14 -8.82 10.52
N ALA A 47 -13.39 -7.95 9.82
CA ALA A 47 -11.93 -7.96 9.83
C ALA A 47 -11.36 -7.64 11.21
N GLN A 48 -11.96 -6.70 11.94
CA GLN A 48 -11.59 -6.37 13.31
C GLN A 48 -11.94 -7.51 14.28
N GLU A 49 -13.14 -8.11 14.17
CA GLU A 49 -13.61 -9.22 15.01
C GLU A 49 -12.77 -10.49 14.82
N THR A 50 -12.38 -10.80 13.59
CA THR A 50 -11.63 -12.01 13.26
C THR A 50 -10.12 -11.84 13.40
N ASN A 51 -9.66 -10.66 13.81
CA ASN A 51 -8.25 -10.42 14.08
C ASN A 51 -7.77 -11.23 15.30
N PHE A 52 -6.72 -12.00 15.12
CA PHE A 52 -6.10 -12.81 16.17
C PHE A 52 -4.64 -12.42 16.45
N ALA A 53 -4.13 -11.37 15.80
CA ALA A 53 -2.79 -10.87 16.06
C ALA A 53 -2.68 -10.30 17.48
N LYS A 54 -1.55 -10.55 18.13
CA LYS A 54 -1.27 -10.03 19.49
C LYS A 54 -0.74 -8.59 19.50
N PHE A 55 -0.61 -8.00 18.34
CA PHE A 55 -0.16 -6.62 18.13
C PHE A 55 -1.25 -5.84 17.37
N ASP A 56 -1.16 -4.54 17.37
CA ASP A 56 -2.07 -3.69 16.60
C ASP A 56 -1.87 -3.90 15.10
N ALA A 57 -2.68 -4.81 14.54
CA ALA A 57 -2.55 -5.23 13.16
C ALA A 57 -2.94 -4.10 12.19
N THR A 58 -2.33 -4.08 11.04
CA THR A 58 -2.71 -3.16 9.96
C THR A 58 -3.92 -3.71 9.21
N VAL A 59 -4.88 -2.86 8.92
CA VAL A 59 -6.00 -3.17 8.01
C VAL A 59 -5.60 -2.73 6.61
N GLU A 60 -5.68 -3.66 5.67
CA GLU A 60 -5.27 -3.49 4.28
C GLU A 60 -6.41 -3.80 3.34
N VAL A 61 -6.45 -3.08 2.23
CA VAL A 61 -7.36 -3.33 1.12
C VAL A 61 -6.59 -3.78 -0.11
N SER A 62 -7.15 -4.76 -0.81
CA SER A 62 -6.59 -5.27 -2.06
C SER A 62 -7.64 -5.22 -3.17
N TYR A 63 -7.33 -4.49 -4.24
CA TYR A 63 -8.10 -4.41 -5.46
C TYR A 63 -7.46 -5.26 -6.54
N ASN A 64 -8.24 -6.04 -7.25
CA ASN A 64 -7.85 -6.60 -8.53
C ASN A 64 -8.52 -5.78 -9.64
N LEU A 65 -7.70 -5.14 -10.46
CA LEU A 65 -8.14 -4.21 -11.49
C LEU A 65 -7.98 -4.84 -12.88
N ASN A 66 -8.99 -4.67 -13.73
CA ASN A 66 -8.94 -5.13 -15.11
C ASN A 66 -8.14 -4.14 -15.99
N ILE A 67 -6.81 -4.16 -15.82
CA ILE A 67 -5.87 -3.30 -16.52
C ILE A 67 -4.76 -4.13 -17.16
N ASP A 68 -4.25 -3.67 -18.30
CA ASP A 68 -3.06 -4.25 -18.94
C ASP A 68 -1.81 -3.50 -18.46
N VAL A 69 -1.16 -4.03 -17.42
CA VAL A 69 0.05 -3.41 -16.81
C VAL A 69 1.27 -3.37 -17.73
N LYS A 70 1.23 -4.07 -18.88
CA LYS A 70 2.29 -3.97 -19.89
C LYS A 70 2.23 -2.65 -20.65
N LYS A 71 1.05 -2.03 -20.70
CA LYS A 71 0.84 -0.73 -21.34
C LYS A 71 1.17 0.38 -20.35
N ALA A 72 2.03 1.31 -20.75
CA ALA A 72 2.47 2.42 -19.89
C ALA A 72 1.32 3.36 -19.47
N ASP A 73 0.29 3.50 -20.31
CA ASP A 73 -0.90 4.30 -20.09
C ASP A 73 -1.89 3.67 -19.09
N GLN A 74 -1.78 2.35 -18.86
CA GLN A 74 -2.63 1.62 -17.91
C GLN A 74 -1.92 1.33 -16.56
N GLN A 75 -0.69 1.76 -16.41
CA GLN A 75 0.02 1.63 -15.14
C GLN A 75 -0.51 2.60 -14.10
N ILE A 76 -1.17 2.07 -13.07
CA ILE A 76 -1.67 2.86 -11.95
C ILE A 76 -0.57 3.01 -10.91
N ARG A 77 -0.24 4.25 -10.59
CA ARG A 77 0.67 4.63 -9.52
C ARG A 77 0.29 6.01 -9.01
N GLY A 78 0.14 6.13 -7.71
CA GLY A 78 -0.21 7.41 -7.09
C GLY A 78 0.14 7.45 -5.61
N ALA A 79 -0.20 8.57 -5.02
CA ALA A 79 -0.17 8.78 -3.59
C ALA A 79 -1.38 9.59 -3.17
N MET A 80 -1.84 9.40 -1.95
CA MET A 80 -2.89 10.20 -1.32
C MET A 80 -2.67 10.29 0.18
N VAL A 81 -3.24 11.29 0.79
CA VAL A 81 -3.28 11.41 2.25
C VAL A 81 -4.62 10.86 2.72
N LEU A 82 -4.59 9.94 3.67
CA LEU A 82 -5.82 9.40 4.26
C LEU A 82 -6.44 10.41 5.23
N PRO A 83 -7.77 10.61 5.24
CA PRO A 83 -8.44 11.55 6.13
C PRO A 83 -8.10 11.32 7.62
N ASN A 84 -8.09 10.06 8.05
CA ASN A 84 -7.83 9.66 9.43
C ASN A 84 -6.38 9.13 9.64
N GLY A 85 -5.50 9.33 8.66
CA GLY A 85 -4.13 8.82 8.69
C GLY A 85 -4.03 7.30 8.66
N THR A 86 -2.82 6.77 8.88
CA THR A 86 -2.53 5.33 8.86
C THR A 86 -2.37 4.71 10.25
N GLY A 87 -2.36 5.52 11.32
CA GLY A 87 -2.05 5.07 12.69
C GLY A 87 -0.57 4.80 12.94
N LYS A 88 0.30 5.14 12.00
CA LYS A 88 1.75 5.09 12.16
C LYS A 88 2.36 6.44 11.79
N THR A 89 3.16 7.01 12.67
CA THR A 89 3.99 8.17 12.34
C THR A 89 5.18 7.72 11.53
N ALA A 90 5.26 8.17 10.27
CA ALA A 90 6.36 7.84 9.38
C ALA A 90 7.63 8.61 9.78
N ARG A 91 8.78 7.94 9.79
CA ARG A 91 10.09 8.57 9.93
C ARG A 91 10.53 9.08 8.56
N VAL A 92 10.64 10.39 8.44
CA VAL A 92 10.85 11.07 7.15
C VAL A 92 12.32 11.49 7.04
N LEU A 93 12.97 11.03 5.97
CA LEU A 93 14.31 11.44 5.58
C LEU A 93 14.21 12.39 4.39
N VAL A 94 14.90 13.52 4.47
CA VAL A 94 14.88 14.57 3.44
C VAL A 94 16.27 14.84 2.90
N PHE A 95 16.41 14.74 1.57
CA PHE A 95 17.57 15.22 0.84
C PHE A 95 17.32 16.63 0.33
N ALA A 96 17.90 17.64 0.96
CA ALA A 96 17.75 19.03 0.59
C ALA A 96 18.98 19.86 0.98
N ARG A 97 19.22 20.96 0.26
CA ARG A 97 20.34 21.89 0.49
C ARG A 97 19.87 23.26 0.99
N GLY A 98 20.73 23.92 1.77
CA GLY A 98 20.56 25.30 2.19
C GLY A 98 19.23 25.56 2.87
N ALA A 99 18.50 26.60 2.43
CA ALA A 99 17.22 26.99 3.00
C ALA A 99 16.17 25.87 3.01
N LYS A 100 16.15 25.00 2.00
CA LYS A 100 15.22 23.87 1.94
C LYS A 100 15.49 22.80 3.00
N ALA A 101 16.74 22.66 3.45
CA ALA A 101 17.08 21.80 4.57
C ALA A 101 16.56 22.36 5.89
N GLU A 102 16.59 23.68 6.07
CA GLU A 102 16.02 24.36 7.25
C GLU A 102 14.49 24.29 7.26
N GLU A 103 13.83 24.49 6.12
CA GLU A 103 12.38 24.29 5.95
C GLU A 103 11.99 22.85 6.31
N ALA A 104 12.74 21.85 5.86
CA ALA A 104 12.49 20.45 6.19
C ALA A 104 12.58 20.16 7.70
N LYS A 105 13.60 20.73 8.37
CA LYS A 105 13.75 20.60 9.82
C LYS A 105 12.61 21.30 10.56
N ALA A 106 12.23 22.50 10.13
CA ALA A 106 11.11 23.25 10.72
C ALA A 106 9.77 22.49 10.56
N ALA A 107 9.56 21.82 9.42
CA ALA A 107 8.39 20.95 9.17
C ALA A 107 8.43 19.63 9.95
N GLY A 108 9.51 19.35 10.69
CA GLY A 108 9.61 18.19 11.56
C GLY A 108 10.17 16.94 10.88
N ALA A 109 10.95 17.05 9.81
CA ALA A 109 11.66 15.91 9.25
C ALA A 109 12.62 15.28 10.27
N ASP A 110 12.67 13.95 10.33
CA ASP A 110 13.48 13.25 11.34
C ASP A 110 14.96 13.25 10.95
N PHE A 111 15.25 13.17 9.66
CA PHE A 111 16.61 13.19 9.14
C PHE A 111 16.68 14.14 7.93
N VAL A 112 17.61 15.08 7.97
CA VAL A 112 17.86 16.03 6.88
C VAL A 112 19.35 16.11 6.62
N GLY A 113 19.76 15.94 5.36
CA GLY A 113 21.18 16.01 4.99
C GLY A 113 21.41 15.83 3.49
N GLU A 114 22.68 15.66 3.16
CA GLU A 114 23.19 15.56 1.78
C GLU A 114 24.05 14.30 1.61
N ASP A 115 25.34 14.47 1.30
CA ASP A 115 26.29 13.38 1.08
C ASP A 115 26.54 12.50 2.33
N ASP A 116 26.40 13.05 3.52
CA ASP A 116 26.51 12.35 4.79
C ASP A 116 25.44 11.24 4.93
N LEU A 117 24.20 11.52 4.50
CA LEU A 117 23.12 10.52 4.48
C LEU A 117 23.35 9.46 3.40
N VAL A 118 23.93 9.85 2.26
CA VAL A 118 24.29 8.90 1.19
C VAL A 118 25.31 7.89 1.71
N ALA A 119 26.33 8.35 2.44
CA ALA A 119 27.33 7.47 3.05
C ALA A 119 26.68 6.50 4.04
N LYS A 120 25.88 6.99 4.98
CA LYS A 120 25.16 6.16 5.96
C LYS A 120 24.27 5.09 5.32
N ILE A 121 23.54 5.44 4.27
CA ILE A 121 22.65 4.50 3.56
C ILE A 121 23.47 3.42 2.84
N ASN A 122 24.61 3.77 2.25
CA ASN A 122 25.51 2.79 1.64
C ASN A 122 26.12 1.84 2.67
N ASP A 123 26.37 2.32 3.89
CA ASP A 123 26.84 1.51 5.03
C ASP A 123 25.71 0.64 5.63
N GLY A 124 24.50 0.69 5.06
CA GLY A 124 23.37 -0.17 5.43
C GLY A 124 22.38 0.43 6.43
N TRP A 125 22.50 1.71 6.79
CA TRP A 125 21.53 2.37 7.63
C TRP A 125 20.25 2.68 6.85
N LEU A 126 19.10 2.16 7.31
CA LEU A 126 17.79 2.26 6.64
C LEU A 126 16.66 2.49 7.64
N ASP A 127 16.95 3.23 8.72
CA ASP A 127 16.02 3.45 9.82
C ASP A 127 15.06 4.62 9.55
N PHE A 128 14.43 4.62 8.37
CA PHE A 128 13.45 5.58 7.90
C PHE A 128 12.37 4.88 7.04
N ASP A 129 11.19 5.49 6.97
CA ASP A 129 10.04 4.92 6.27
C ASP A 129 9.73 5.65 4.96
N VAL A 130 10.06 6.93 4.84
CA VAL A 130 9.81 7.76 3.65
C VAL A 130 11.05 8.58 3.31
N VAL A 131 11.36 8.67 2.00
CA VAL A 131 12.44 9.53 1.49
C VAL A 131 11.83 10.61 0.62
N ILE A 132 12.13 11.86 0.95
CA ILE A 132 11.79 13.04 0.16
C ILE A 132 13.08 13.65 -0.38
N ALA A 133 13.06 14.12 -1.61
CA ALA A 133 14.21 14.76 -2.22
C ALA A 133 13.81 16.00 -3.02
N THR A 134 14.63 17.03 -2.99
CA THR A 134 14.53 18.12 -3.96
C THR A 134 15.03 17.64 -5.33
N PRO A 135 14.53 18.18 -6.45
CA PRO A 135 14.95 17.76 -7.80
C PRO A 135 16.46 17.81 -8.02
N ASP A 136 17.15 18.79 -7.45
CA ASP A 136 18.61 18.98 -7.54
C ASP A 136 19.38 17.85 -6.85
N MET A 137 18.81 17.29 -5.78
CA MET A 137 19.43 16.18 -5.03
C MET A 137 19.21 14.82 -5.68
N MET A 138 18.35 14.74 -6.69
CA MET A 138 18.05 13.46 -7.37
C MET A 138 19.27 12.84 -8.04
N ALA A 139 20.26 13.63 -8.44
CA ALA A 139 21.51 13.11 -8.99
C ALA A 139 22.31 12.29 -7.95
N LEU A 140 22.29 12.73 -6.69
CA LEU A 140 22.90 12.02 -5.56
C LEU A 140 22.07 10.80 -5.15
N VAL A 141 20.76 10.99 -4.97
CA VAL A 141 19.82 9.93 -4.57
C VAL A 141 19.76 8.82 -5.63
N GLY A 142 19.95 9.15 -6.90
CA GLY A 142 20.03 8.19 -8.01
C GLY A 142 21.11 7.11 -7.81
N ARG A 143 22.23 7.46 -7.16
CA ARG A 143 23.31 6.50 -6.82
C ARG A 143 22.85 5.45 -5.81
N LEU A 144 21.85 5.79 -4.98
CA LEU A 144 21.25 4.89 -3.98
C LEU A 144 20.15 3.99 -4.57
N GLY A 145 19.88 4.08 -5.88
CA GLY A 145 18.79 3.35 -6.53
C GLY A 145 18.86 1.83 -6.34
N ARG A 146 20.07 1.26 -6.22
CA ARG A 146 20.26 -0.18 -5.95
C ARG A 146 19.85 -0.59 -4.54
N VAL A 147 19.90 0.35 -3.57
CA VAL A 147 19.55 0.11 -2.16
C VAL A 147 18.09 0.48 -1.91
N LEU A 148 17.66 1.66 -2.35
CA LEU A 148 16.32 2.20 -2.09
C LEU A 148 15.24 1.61 -3.02
N GLY A 149 15.62 1.26 -4.27
CA GLY A 149 14.67 0.75 -5.28
C GLY A 149 13.95 -0.52 -4.87
N PRO A 150 14.64 -1.62 -4.51
CA PRO A 150 14.02 -2.88 -4.09
C PRO A 150 13.14 -2.74 -2.84
N ARG A 151 13.38 -1.71 -2.01
CA ARG A 151 12.64 -1.44 -0.77
C ARG A 151 11.48 -0.46 -0.96
N ASN A 152 11.20 -0.01 -2.18
CA ASN A 152 10.20 1.00 -2.51
C ASN A 152 10.41 2.36 -1.81
N LEU A 153 11.62 2.66 -1.36
CA LEU A 153 12.00 3.91 -0.69
C LEU A 153 12.50 4.99 -1.66
N MET A 154 12.65 4.66 -2.95
CA MET A 154 13.16 5.60 -3.96
C MET A 154 12.16 6.74 -4.21
N PRO A 155 12.56 8.01 -4.03
CA PRO A 155 11.71 9.16 -4.30
C PRO A 155 11.23 9.18 -5.76
N ASN A 156 9.98 9.64 -5.96
CA ASN A 156 9.38 9.69 -7.28
C ASN A 156 8.47 10.92 -7.44
N PRO A 157 8.55 11.68 -8.56
CA PRO A 157 7.68 12.82 -8.82
C PRO A 157 6.19 12.47 -8.82
N LYS A 158 5.82 11.29 -9.35
CA LYS A 158 4.41 10.84 -9.43
C LYS A 158 3.77 10.61 -8.04
N THR A 159 4.57 10.34 -7.03
CA THR A 159 4.10 10.18 -5.64
C THR A 159 4.29 11.44 -4.81
N GLY A 160 4.78 12.53 -5.42
CA GLY A 160 5.02 13.80 -4.74
C GLY A 160 6.13 13.75 -3.69
N THR A 161 7.04 12.76 -3.78
CA THR A 161 8.23 12.66 -2.91
C THR A 161 9.46 13.32 -3.53
N VAL A 162 9.37 13.79 -4.78
CA VAL A 162 10.34 14.69 -5.40
C VAL A 162 9.65 16.02 -5.63
N THR A 163 9.96 17.01 -4.84
CA THR A 163 9.29 18.32 -4.87
C THR A 163 10.19 19.43 -4.36
N MET A 164 9.91 20.67 -4.78
CA MET A 164 10.51 21.88 -4.22
C MET A 164 9.81 22.35 -2.93
N ASP A 165 8.54 21.94 -2.73
CA ASP A 165 7.78 22.23 -1.52
C ASP A 165 7.99 21.11 -0.49
N VAL A 166 9.13 21.18 0.18
CA VAL A 166 9.57 20.13 1.10
C VAL A 166 8.73 20.12 2.38
N ALA A 167 8.34 21.30 2.89
CA ALA A 167 7.57 21.43 4.12
C ALA A 167 6.23 20.67 4.00
N LYS A 168 5.47 20.97 2.94
CA LYS A 168 4.20 20.31 2.66
C LYS A 168 4.36 18.79 2.48
N ALA A 169 5.42 18.35 1.77
CA ALA A 169 5.66 16.92 1.56
C ALA A 169 5.97 16.19 2.87
N VAL A 170 6.67 16.81 3.81
CA VAL A 170 6.95 16.27 5.15
C VAL A 170 5.66 16.19 5.97
N GLU A 171 4.86 17.26 6.01
CA GLU A 171 3.57 17.27 6.71
C GLU A 171 2.61 16.21 6.19
N GLU A 172 2.44 16.10 4.86
CA GLU A 172 1.62 15.07 4.25
C GLU A 172 2.12 13.65 4.60
N SER A 173 3.44 13.43 4.56
CA SER A 173 4.02 12.12 4.86
C SER A 173 3.81 11.72 6.33
N LYS A 174 3.88 12.67 7.25
CA LYS A 174 3.56 12.47 8.68
C LYS A 174 2.05 12.38 8.93
N GLY A 175 1.25 13.07 8.11
CA GLY A 175 -0.21 13.03 8.15
C GLY A 175 -0.85 11.73 7.64
N GLY A 176 -0.03 10.72 7.25
CA GLY A 176 -0.56 9.44 6.80
C GLY A 176 -0.72 9.34 5.28
N LYS A 177 0.20 9.94 4.54
CA LYS A 177 0.30 9.75 3.09
C LYS A 177 0.65 8.31 2.76
N ILE A 178 -0.19 7.66 1.96
CA ILE A 178 0.04 6.33 1.41
C ILE A 178 0.42 6.42 -0.06
N THR A 179 1.25 5.49 -0.51
CA THR A 179 1.58 5.31 -1.91
C THR A 179 1.03 3.98 -2.38
N TYR A 180 0.48 3.95 -3.58
CA TYR A 180 -0.05 2.75 -4.19
C TYR A 180 0.48 2.57 -5.61
N ARG A 181 0.61 1.32 -6.01
CA ARG A 181 1.08 0.95 -7.34
C ARG A 181 0.47 -0.37 -7.76
N ALA A 182 0.02 -0.45 -9.02
CA ALA A 182 -0.40 -1.71 -9.62
C ALA A 182 0.80 -2.67 -9.75
N ASP A 183 0.62 -3.91 -9.35
CA ASP A 183 1.56 -5.00 -9.55
C ASP A 183 1.46 -5.58 -10.99
N LYS A 184 2.24 -6.62 -11.28
CA LYS A 184 2.26 -7.26 -12.62
C LYS A 184 0.94 -7.97 -12.97
N ALA A 185 0.11 -8.29 -12.00
CA ALA A 185 -1.19 -8.95 -12.15
C ALA A 185 -2.36 -7.96 -12.13
N GLY A 186 -2.10 -6.65 -12.06
CA GLY A 186 -3.15 -5.63 -11.97
C GLY A 186 -3.71 -5.43 -10.57
N ASN A 187 -3.07 -5.98 -9.53
CA ASN A 187 -3.52 -5.75 -8.17
C ASN A 187 -2.96 -4.43 -7.62
N VAL A 188 -3.79 -3.73 -6.84
CA VAL A 188 -3.39 -2.55 -6.07
C VAL A 188 -3.70 -2.82 -4.61
N GLN A 189 -2.70 -2.67 -3.76
CA GLN A 189 -2.81 -2.89 -2.33
C GLN A 189 -2.48 -1.60 -1.59
N ALA A 190 -3.22 -1.32 -0.52
CA ALA A 190 -2.99 -0.15 0.32
C ALA A 190 -3.41 -0.39 1.76
N ILE A 191 -2.75 0.32 2.67
CA ILE A 191 -3.10 0.39 4.08
C ILE A 191 -4.24 1.39 4.23
N ILE A 192 -5.29 1.03 4.99
CA ILE A 192 -6.40 1.92 5.33
C ILE A 192 -6.43 2.31 6.81
N GLY A 193 -5.61 1.67 7.65
CA GLY A 193 -5.47 2.02 9.06
C GLY A 193 -5.03 0.86 9.94
N LYS A 194 -5.31 0.97 11.22
CA LYS A 194 -5.03 -0.04 12.25
C LYS A 194 -6.31 -0.65 12.78
N VAL A 195 -6.23 -1.88 13.29
CA VAL A 195 -7.37 -2.55 13.94
C VAL A 195 -7.89 -1.78 15.15
N SER A 196 -7.02 -1.02 15.82
CA SER A 196 -7.37 -0.14 16.94
C SER A 196 -8.23 1.07 16.54
N PHE A 197 -8.38 1.37 15.25
CA PHE A 197 -9.22 2.46 14.78
C PHE A 197 -10.70 2.10 14.93
N GLU A 198 -11.52 3.13 15.13
CA GLU A 198 -12.98 3.00 15.03
C GLU A 198 -13.38 2.57 13.62
N THR A 199 -14.39 1.71 13.54
CA THR A 199 -14.90 1.19 12.24
C THR A 199 -15.24 2.31 11.25
N GLU A 200 -15.85 3.39 11.75
CA GLU A 200 -16.23 4.56 10.94
C GLU A 200 -15.03 5.22 10.27
N LYS A 201 -13.92 5.41 11.01
CA LYS A 201 -12.67 5.98 10.48
C LYS A 201 -12.03 5.11 9.40
N LEU A 202 -12.10 3.78 9.57
CA LEU A 202 -11.61 2.84 8.56
C LEU A 202 -12.47 2.87 7.30
N VAL A 203 -13.79 2.99 7.44
CA VAL A 203 -14.72 3.12 6.33
C VAL A 203 -14.52 4.43 5.57
N GLU A 204 -14.29 5.54 6.27
CA GLU A 204 -13.96 6.84 5.62
C GLU A 204 -12.65 6.76 4.84
N ASN A 205 -11.60 6.20 5.44
CA ASN A 205 -10.32 5.99 4.77
C ASN A 205 -10.47 5.09 3.54
N PHE A 206 -11.27 4.03 3.66
CA PHE A 206 -11.58 3.14 2.55
C PHE A 206 -12.31 3.88 1.42
N LYS A 207 -13.37 4.64 1.73
CA LYS A 207 -14.13 5.42 0.74
C LYS A 207 -13.22 6.41 0.00
N ALA A 208 -12.39 7.15 0.75
CA ALA A 208 -11.43 8.08 0.16
C ALA A 208 -10.44 7.38 -0.78
N PHE A 209 -9.95 6.19 -0.40
CA PHE A 209 -9.06 5.41 -1.25
C PHE A 209 -9.77 4.86 -2.48
N ASN A 210 -10.99 4.37 -2.33
CA ASN A 210 -11.80 3.89 -3.45
C ASN A 210 -12.06 5.00 -4.49
N ASP A 211 -12.39 6.20 -4.05
CA ASP A 211 -12.56 7.36 -4.92
C ASP A 211 -11.28 7.69 -5.69
N ALA A 212 -10.12 7.59 -5.03
CA ALA A 212 -8.83 7.80 -5.67
C ALA A 212 -8.55 6.74 -6.74
N ILE A 213 -8.87 5.47 -6.50
CA ILE A 213 -8.73 4.37 -7.47
C ILE A 213 -9.70 4.55 -8.64
N GLN A 214 -10.95 4.94 -8.39
CA GLN A 214 -11.92 5.21 -9.45
C GLN A 214 -11.50 6.39 -10.34
N LYS A 215 -11.02 7.48 -9.76
CA LYS A 215 -10.46 8.63 -10.50
C LYS A 215 -9.21 8.28 -11.30
N ALA A 216 -8.42 7.32 -10.83
CA ALA A 216 -7.22 6.84 -11.50
C ALA A 216 -7.52 5.87 -12.67
N LYS A 217 -8.80 5.54 -12.95
CA LYS A 217 -9.18 4.64 -14.03
C LYS A 217 -8.69 5.17 -15.37
N PRO A 218 -7.84 4.41 -16.10
CA PRO A 218 -7.40 4.81 -17.44
C PRO A 218 -8.57 4.83 -18.43
N ALA A 219 -8.61 5.82 -19.31
CA ALA A 219 -9.64 5.91 -20.37
C ALA A 219 -9.62 4.68 -21.31
N THR A 220 -8.47 4.03 -21.44
CA THR A 220 -8.25 2.84 -22.27
C THR A 220 -8.70 1.54 -21.59
N ALA A 221 -9.02 1.55 -20.29
CA ALA A 221 -9.53 0.38 -19.58
C ALA A 221 -11.00 0.12 -19.95
N LYS A 222 -11.26 -1.02 -20.61
CA LYS A 222 -12.60 -1.42 -21.06
C LYS A 222 -13.25 -2.40 -20.07
N GLY A 223 -14.58 -2.37 -20.00
CA GLY A 223 -15.36 -3.27 -19.16
C GLY A 223 -15.36 -2.93 -17.68
N THR A 224 -15.64 -3.94 -16.84
CA THR A 224 -15.64 -3.80 -15.39
C THR A 224 -14.22 -3.52 -14.91
N TYR A 225 -14.03 -2.40 -14.20
CA TYR A 225 -12.70 -1.94 -13.77
C TYR A 225 -12.20 -2.67 -12.53
N ILE A 226 -13.04 -2.76 -11.49
CA ILE A 226 -12.74 -3.49 -10.25
C ILE A 226 -13.34 -4.89 -10.40
N THR A 227 -12.50 -5.90 -10.55
CA THR A 227 -12.94 -7.29 -10.72
C THR A 227 -13.07 -8.02 -9.39
N ASN A 228 -12.21 -7.69 -8.43
CA ASN A 228 -12.26 -8.23 -7.08
C ASN A 228 -11.77 -7.19 -6.08
N LEU A 229 -12.36 -7.25 -4.89
CA LEU A 229 -12.06 -6.36 -3.78
C LEU A 229 -12.08 -7.15 -2.49
N SER A 230 -11.04 -7.01 -1.68
CA SER A 230 -10.95 -7.68 -0.39
C SER A 230 -10.31 -6.80 0.66
N ILE A 231 -10.75 -6.97 1.92
CA ILE A 231 -10.16 -6.36 3.11
C ILE A 231 -9.54 -7.47 3.94
N THR A 232 -8.38 -7.21 4.51
CA THR A 232 -7.68 -8.14 5.41
C THR A 232 -6.95 -7.40 6.52
N THR A 233 -6.66 -8.10 7.60
CA THR A 233 -5.75 -7.64 8.64
C THR A 233 -4.41 -8.36 8.51
N THR A 234 -3.34 -7.78 9.04
CA THR A 234 -2.02 -8.46 9.07
C THR A 234 -2.14 -9.83 9.72
N GLN A 235 -1.77 -10.88 8.99
CA GLN A 235 -1.94 -12.31 9.35
C GLN A 235 -3.41 -12.78 9.42
N GLY A 236 -4.38 -11.93 9.10
CA GLY A 236 -5.80 -12.25 9.14
C GLY A 236 -6.32 -12.96 7.89
N ALA A 237 -7.60 -13.30 7.93
CA ALA A 237 -8.30 -13.84 6.77
C ALA A 237 -8.74 -12.71 5.81
N GLY A 238 -8.73 -12.98 4.51
CA GLY A 238 -9.27 -12.06 3.52
C GLY A 238 -10.79 -12.12 3.48
N ILE A 239 -11.43 -10.97 3.51
CA ILE A 239 -12.90 -10.81 3.45
C ILE A 239 -13.24 -10.16 2.13
N LYS A 240 -14.10 -10.81 1.35
CA LYS A 240 -14.51 -10.31 0.04
C LYS A 240 -15.55 -9.21 0.20
N VAL A 241 -15.34 -8.10 -0.48
CA VAL A 241 -16.24 -6.93 -0.49
C VAL A 241 -16.95 -6.84 -1.83
N ASP A 242 -18.22 -6.45 -1.81
CA ASP A 242 -18.98 -6.19 -3.04
C ASP A 242 -18.55 -4.85 -3.66
N PRO A 243 -17.96 -4.85 -4.87
CA PRO A 243 -17.60 -3.60 -5.54
C PRO A 243 -18.79 -2.69 -5.88
N ASN A 244 -20.01 -3.22 -5.87
CA ASN A 244 -21.23 -2.45 -6.18
C ASN A 244 -21.86 -1.82 -4.93
N SER A 245 -21.37 -2.16 -3.74
CA SER A 245 -21.84 -1.57 -2.47
C SER A 245 -21.15 -0.24 -2.11
N LEU A 246 -20.42 0.35 -3.06
CA LEU A 246 -19.56 1.53 -2.91
C LEU A 246 -20.24 2.82 -3.32
#